data_4351826860b5d49436e6925c143c3762
#
_entry.id   4351826860b5d49436e6925c143c3762
#
_cell.length_a   1.000
_cell.length_b   1.000
_cell.length_c   1.000
_cell.angle_alpha   90.00
_cell.angle_beta   90.00
_cell.angle_gamma   90.00
#
_symmetry.space_group_name_H-M   'P 1'
#
loop_
_entity.id
_entity.type
_entity.pdbx_description
1 polymer ?
#
loop_
_entity_poly.entity_id
_entity_poly.type
_entity_poly.pdbx_seq_one_letter_code
_entity_poly.pdbx_strand_id
1 'polypeptide(L)'
;MSFSAQNAVVVGGGSGMGEAIALGLAREGAKVVIAGRRQARLDAVAEQADGVILTRTVDVADRDSVKALFDWLGQALGQLHLLVNCAGINVPKRSMGELAPEDWDRLIAINATGAFNCMHYGLPLMRPHKTGLVINISSTSGKRAAPLGGVGYNASKFAMAALGTSANEDERENGIRVTTIFPGEVDTPILQERPVPPSAERRATMLKASDIADITLAVAKLPPRAHVPELVIKPMEQSFI
;
A
#
# COMPACT_ATOMS: atom_id res chain seq x y z
N MET A 1 -13.35 -9.16 -13.57
CA MET A 1 -12.42 -9.11 -14.72
C MET A 1 -11.27 -10.07 -14.45
N SER A 2 -10.69 -10.67 -15.48
CA SER A 2 -9.43 -11.43 -15.36
C SER A 2 -8.26 -10.47 -15.21
N PHE A 3 -7.24 -10.85 -14.45
CA PHE A 3 -5.98 -10.10 -14.37
C PHE A 3 -4.97 -10.49 -15.46
N SER A 4 -5.27 -11.51 -16.25
CA SER A 4 -4.43 -11.89 -17.40
C SER A 4 -4.27 -10.68 -18.33
N ALA A 5 -3.06 -10.32 -18.65
CA ALA A 5 -2.66 -9.11 -19.37
C ALA A 5 -2.71 -7.78 -18.58
N GLN A 6 -2.92 -7.80 -17.26
CA GLN A 6 -2.78 -6.60 -16.43
C GLN A 6 -1.38 -6.50 -15.79
N ASN A 7 -0.78 -5.33 -15.89
CA ASN A 7 0.48 -5.00 -15.25
C ASN A 7 0.19 -4.32 -13.90
N ALA A 8 0.73 -4.88 -12.83
CA ALA A 8 0.57 -4.38 -11.47
C ALA A 8 1.92 -4.08 -10.82
N VAL A 9 2.01 -3.01 -10.07
CA VAL A 9 3.14 -2.76 -9.16
C VAL A 9 2.67 -2.67 -7.72
N VAL A 10 3.33 -3.40 -6.81
CA VAL A 10 3.06 -3.36 -5.38
C VAL A 10 4.29 -2.79 -4.67
N VAL A 11 4.20 -1.53 -4.28
CA VAL A 11 5.26 -0.84 -3.52
C VAL A 11 5.09 -1.17 -2.03
N GLY A 12 6.14 -1.73 -1.43
CA GLY A 12 6.08 -2.36 -0.11
C GLY A 12 5.73 -3.86 -0.20
N GLY A 13 5.97 -4.50 -1.35
CA GLY A 13 5.61 -5.89 -1.64
C GLY A 13 6.47 -6.98 -0.98
N GLY A 14 7.50 -6.62 -0.21
CA GLY A 14 8.44 -7.58 0.36
C GLY A 14 8.05 -8.17 1.71
N SER A 15 6.88 -7.86 2.26
CA SER A 15 6.37 -8.43 3.53
C SER A 15 4.91 -8.09 3.80
N GLY A 16 4.26 -8.90 4.64
CA GLY A 16 2.94 -8.62 5.22
C GLY A 16 1.84 -8.40 4.18
N MET A 17 1.09 -7.30 4.29
CA MET A 17 -0.04 -7.03 3.39
C MET A 17 0.40 -6.91 1.93
N GLY A 18 1.53 -6.22 1.65
CA GLY A 18 2.03 -6.06 0.29
C GLY A 18 2.47 -7.38 -0.35
N GLU A 19 3.12 -8.25 0.40
CA GLU A 19 3.46 -9.62 -0.02
C GLU A 19 2.19 -10.41 -0.37
N ALA A 20 1.20 -10.44 0.54
CA ALA A 20 -0.04 -11.18 0.31
C ALA A 20 -0.81 -10.68 -0.92
N ILE A 21 -0.86 -9.34 -1.13
CA ILE A 21 -1.49 -8.73 -2.31
C ILE A 21 -0.75 -9.14 -3.58
N ALA A 22 0.59 -9.07 -3.57
CA ALA A 22 1.39 -9.41 -4.75
C ALA A 22 1.21 -10.88 -5.16
N LEU A 23 1.27 -11.79 -4.18
CA LEU A 23 1.04 -13.22 -4.41
C LEU A 23 -0.39 -13.50 -4.89
N GLY A 24 -1.39 -12.80 -4.34
CA GLY A 24 -2.77 -12.88 -4.79
C GLY A 24 -2.95 -12.45 -6.24
N LEU A 25 -2.38 -11.31 -6.62
CA LEU A 25 -2.42 -10.80 -8.00
C LEU A 25 -1.71 -11.74 -8.99
N ALA A 26 -0.56 -12.29 -8.61
CA ALA A 26 0.17 -13.23 -9.45
C ALA A 26 -0.63 -14.53 -9.68
N ARG A 27 -1.27 -15.08 -8.64
CA ARG A 27 -2.16 -16.26 -8.76
C ARG A 27 -3.35 -16.02 -9.67
N GLU A 28 -3.83 -14.79 -9.78
CA GLU A 28 -4.91 -14.39 -10.68
C GLU A 28 -4.43 -14.07 -12.11
N GLY A 29 -3.13 -14.24 -12.38
CA GLY A 29 -2.53 -14.10 -13.71
C GLY A 29 -2.05 -12.69 -14.08
N ALA A 30 -1.96 -11.76 -13.12
CA ALA A 30 -1.35 -10.45 -13.35
C ALA A 30 0.18 -10.56 -13.55
N LYS A 31 0.74 -9.70 -14.39
CA LYS A 31 2.17 -9.47 -14.42
C LYS A 31 2.53 -8.50 -13.27
N VAL A 32 3.15 -9.04 -12.23
CA VAL A 32 3.37 -8.30 -10.99
C VAL A 32 4.83 -7.87 -10.85
N VAL A 33 5.04 -6.63 -10.49
CA VAL A 33 6.33 -6.11 -10.00
C VAL A 33 6.16 -5.78 -8.52
N ILE A 34 7.04 -6.27 -7.67
CA ILE A 34 7.13 -5.85 -6.27
C ILE A 34 8.32 -4.95 -6.07
N ALA A 35 8.12 -3.88 -5.29
CA ALA A 35 9.16 -2.91 -5.03
C ALA A 35 9.30 -2.61 -3.53
N GLY A 36 10.53 -2.36 -3.07
CA GLY A 36 10.84 -2.06 -1.68
C GLY A 36 12.34 -1.96 -1.45
N ARG A 37 12.76 -1.62 -0.22
CA ARG A 37 14.17 -1.35 0.08
C ARG A 37 15.06 -2.60 0.20
N ARG A 38 14.50 -3.76 0.55
CA ARG A 38 15.27 -4.95 0.92
C ARG A 38 15.16 -6.01 -0.16
N GLN A 39 16.18 -6.09 -1.04
CA GLN A 39 16.21 -7.03 -2.17
C GLN A 39 15.94 -8.47 -1.71
N ALA A 40 16.64 -8.96 -0.69
CA ALA A 40 16.47 -10.34 -0.22
C ALA A 40 15.02 -10.68 0.23
N ARG A 41 14.25 -9.68 0.71
CA ARG A 41 12.84 -9.89 1.04
C ARG A 41 11.96 -9.95 -0.20
N LEU A 42 12.29 -9.14 -1.21
CA LEU A 42 11.59 -9.16 -2.49
C LEU A 42 11.84 -10.51 -3.20
N ASP A 43 13.07 -10.98 -3.21
CA ASP A 43 13.44 -12.25 -3.84
C ASP A 43 12.74 -13.44 -3.16
N ALA A 44 12.68 -13.45 -1.84
CA ALA A 44 11.96 -14.48 -1.09
C ALA A 44 10.44 -14.50 -1.36
N VAL A 45 9.84 -13.37 -1.73
CA VAL A 45 8.44 -13.31 -2.17
C VAL A 45 8.31 -13.77 -3.62
N ALA A 46 9.23 -13.39 -4.51
CA ALA A 46 9.23 -13.81 -5.91
C ALA A 46 9.40 -15.34 -6.04
N GLU A 47 10.23 -15.95 -5.20
CA GLU A 47 10.42 -17.42 -5.14
C GLU A 47 9.11 -18.16 -4.82
N GLN A 48 8.23 -17.60 -3.95
CA GLN A 48 6.93 -18.18 -3.63
C GLN A 48 5.94 -18.18 -4.80
N ALA A 49 6.23 -17.41 -5.84
CA ALA A 49 5.42 -17.30 -7.05
C ALA A 49 6.14 -17.91 -8.28
N ASP A 50 7.01 -18.87 -8.08
CA ASP A 50 7.76 -19.57 -9.14
C ASP A 50 8.47 -18.62 -10.13
N GLY A 51 8.93 -17.44 -9.63
CA GLY A 51 9.63 -16.44 -10.41
C GLY A 51 8.75 -15.60 -11.35
N VAL A 52 7.43 -15.71 -11.27
CA VAL A 52 6.49 -14.91 -12.10
C VAL A 52 6.46 -13.44 -11.65
N ILE A 53 6.84 -13.16 -10.39
CA ILE A 53 6.92 -11.81 -9.84
C ILE A 53 8.30 -11.22 -10.11
N LEU A 54 8.34 -10.04 -10.71
CA LEU A 54 9.57 -9.26 -10.88
C LEU A 54 9.86 -8.41 -9.63
N THR A 55 11.13 -8.22 -9.31
CA THR A 55 11.57 -7.46 -8.14
C THR A 55 12.34 -6.20 -8.53
N ARG A 56 12.19 -5.11 -7.76
CA ARG A 56 12.96 -3.86 -7.88
C ARG A 56 13.18 -3.23 -6.52
N THR A 57 14.40 -2.76 -6.27
CA THR A 57 14.66 -1.93 -5.10
C THR A 57 14.11 -0.52 -5.31
N VAL A 58 13.51 0.05 -4.27
CA VAL A 58 13.08 1.44 -4.22
C VAL A 58 13.08 1.95 -2.79
N ASP A 59 13.52 3.17 -2.57
CA ASP A 59 13.21 3.95 -1.38
C ASP A 59 12.14 4.98 -1.74
N VAL A 60 10.94 4.84 -1.18
CA VAL A 60 9.81 5.71 -1.49
C VAL A 60 9.99 7.15 -0.98
N ALA A 61 10.90 7.36 -0.01
CA ALA A 61 11.24 8.68 0.49
C ALA A 61 12.21 9.43 -0.44
N ASP A 62 12.90 8.71 -1.32
CA ASP A 62 13.82 9.27 -2.32
C ASP A 62 13.09 9.36 -3.68
N ARG A 63 12.89 10.60 -4.15
CA ARG A 63 12.19 10.88 -5.41
C ARG A 63 12.91 10.34 -6.64
N ASP A 64 14.23 10.40 -6.65
CA ASP A 64 15.02 9.90 -7.78
C ASP A 64 14.96 8.37 -7.85
N SER A 65 14.98 7.69 -6.69
CA SER A 65 14.74 6.25 -6.60
C SER A 65 13.36 5.86 -7.11
N VAL A 66 12.31 6.60 -6.73
CA VAL A 66 10.94 6.35 -7.20
C VAL A 66 10.83 6.64 -8.69
N LYS A 67 11.39 7.76 -9.17
CA LYS A 67 11.41 8.10 -10.60
C LYS A 67 12.06 6.99 -11.42
N ALA A 68 13.23 6.51 -11.01
CA ALA A 68 13.95 5.43 -11.70
C ALA A 68 13.12 4.12 -11.76
N LEU A 69 12.36 3.79 -10.70
CA LEU A 69 11.43 2.65 -10.71
C LEU A 69 10.37 2.81 -11.79
N PHE A 70 9.69 3.96 -11.85
CA PHE A 70 8.58 4.17 -12.79
C PHE A 70 9.06 4.38 -14.23
N ASP A 71 10.23 4.98 -14.45
CA ASP A 71 10.89 5.01 -15.77
C ASP A 71 11.16 3.59 -16.28
N TRP A 72 11.69 2.72 -15.42
CA TRP A 72 11.90 1.32 -15.77
C TRP A 72 10.59 0.58 -16.02
N LEU A 73 9.54 0.80 -15.19
CA LEU A 73 8.21 0.22 -15.39
C LEU A 73 7.62 0.62 -16.75
N GLY A 74 7.76 1.89 -17.14
CA GLY A 74 7.34 2.37 -18.45
C GLY A 74 8.02 1.65 -19.61
N GLN A 75 9.34 1.43 -19.51
CA GLN A 75 10.12 0.71 -20.53
C GLN A 75 9.78 -0.80 -20.57
N ALA A 76 9.63 -1.43 -19.40
CA ALA A 76 9.45 -2.88 -19.30
C ALA A 76 8.00 -3.35 -19.54
N LEU A 77 7.02 -2.51 -19.20
CA LEU A 77 5.59 -2.87 -19.21
C LEU A 77 4.76 -2.03 -20.19
N GLY A 78 5.21 -0.84 -20.55
CA GLY A 78 4.50 0.13 -21.38
C GLY A 78 3.32 0.80 -20.65
N GLN A 79 2.35 0.02 -20.19
CA GLN A 79 1.18 0.47 -19.44
C GLN A 79 1.19 -0.05 -18.02
N LEU A 80 0.75 0.77 -17.08
CA LEU A 80 0.44 0.36 -15.70
C LEU A 80 -1.08 0.32 -15.52
N HIS A 81 -1.60 -0.83 -15.04
CA HIS A 81 -3.04 -1.00 -14.79
C HIS A 81 -3.38 -0.84 -13.31
N LEU A 82 -2.49 -1.29 -12.41
CA LEU A 82 -2.69 -1.26 -10.97
C LEU A 82 -1.42 -0.82 -10.25
N LEU A 83 -1.55 0.21 -9.42
CA LEU A 83 -0.54 0.64 -8.45
C LEU A 83 -1.08 0.39 -7.04
N VAL A 84 -0.36 -0.40 -6.24
CA VAL A 84 -0.67 -0.59 -4.82
C VAL A 84 0.42 0.07 -3.97
N ASN A 85 0.08 1.13 -3.25
CA ASN A 85 0.93 1.77 -2.26
C ASN A 85 0.72 1.11 -0.90
N CYS A 86 1.61 0.19 -0.55
CA CYS A 86 1.58 -0.57 0.71
C CYS A 86 2.82 -0.31 1.58
N ALA A 87 3.79 0.49 1.11
CA ALA A 87 4.94 0.89 1.91
C ALA A 87 4.50 1.75 3.10
N GLY A 88 4.97 1.41 4.29
CA GLY A 88 4.67 2.14 5.50
C GLY A 88 5.44 1.61 6.69
N ILE A 89 5.68 2.49 7.65
CA ILE A 89 6.37 2.22 8.91
C ILE A 89 5.59 2.79 10.09
N ASN A 90 5.93 2.32 11.28
CA ASN A 90 5.65 3.00 12.55
C ASN A 90 6.91 2.93 13.43
N VAL A 91 6.88 3.56 14.59
CA VAL A 91 7.99 3.63 15.55
C VAL A 91 7.52 3.27 16.96
N PRO A 92 8.40 2.72 17.83
CA PRO A 92 8.02 2.36 19.20
C PRO A 92 7.65 3.57 20.06
N LYS A 93 8.48 4.62 20.07
CA LYS A 93 8.25 5.88 20.80
C LYS A 93 7.38 6.80 19.96
N ARG A 94 6.08 6.87 20.24
CA ARG A 94 5.10 7.46 19.34
C ARG A 94 4.11 8.45 19.95
N SER A 95 4.16 8.64 21.28
CA SER A 95 3.37 9.68 21.96
C SER A 95 3.95 11.06 21.68
N MET A 96 3.16 12.13 21.87
CA MET A 96 3.61 13.50 21.61
C MET A 96 4.86 13.88 22.41
N GLY A 97 5.01 13.34 23.61
CA GLY A 97 6.18 13.64 24.48
C GLY A 97 7.41 12.78 24.20
N GLU A 98 7.30 11.70 23.40
CA GLU A 98 8.40 10.74 23.20
C GLU A 98 8.87 10.64 21.74
N LEU A 99 8.04 11.06 20.79
CA LEU A 99 8.36 10.98 19.36
C LEU A 99 9.49 11.97 19.04
N ALA A 100 10.61 11.44 18.56
CA ALA A 100 11.70 12.27 18.08
C ALA A 100 11.31 12.98 16.77
N PRO A 101 11.75 14.24 16.55
CA PRO A 101 11.49 14.97 15.31
C PRO A 101 11.91 14.18 14.06
N GLU A 102 13.04 13.48 14.09
CA GLU A 102 13.57 12.67 13.00
C GLU A 102 12.66 11.48 12.67
N ASP A 103 12.04 10.89 13.70
CA ASP A 103 11.04 9.82 13.49
C ASP A 103 9.73 10.37 12.93
N TRP A 104 9.32 11.58 13.32
CA TRP A 104 8.21 12.28 12.69
C TRP A 104 8.47 12.49 11.20
N ASP A 105 9.62 13.07 10.85
CA ASP A 105 10.00 13.34 9.46
C ASP A 105 10.05 12.04 8.65
N ARG A 106 10.58 10.96 9.22
CA ARG A 106 10.65 9.65 8.58
C ARG A 106 9.26 9.03 8.35
N LEU A 107 8.34 9.18 9.31
CA LEU A 107 6.95 8.71 9.18
C LEU A 107 6.23 9.44 8.05
N ILE A 108 6.35 10.76 7.96
CA ILE A 108 5.77 11.57 6.89
C ILE A 108 6.42 11.24 5.55
N ALA A 109 7.74 11.20 5.49
CA ALA A 109 8.49 10.91 4.26
C ALA A 109 8.11 9.56 3.65
N ILE A 110 7.98 8.51 4.46
CA ILE A 110 7.68 7.17 3.95
C ILE A 110 6.17 6.97 3.72
N ASN A 111 5.33 7.26 4.74
CA ASN A 111 3.92 6.88 4.70
C ASN A 111 3.07 7.83 3.84
N ALA A 112 3.40 9.11 3.79
CA ALA A 112 2.63 10.13 3.05
C ALA A 112 3.34 10.55 1.77
N THR A 113 4.55 11.13 1.88
CA THR A 113 5.32 11.60 0.72
C THR A 113 5.67 10.45 -0.23
N GLY A 114 5.98 9.26 0.31
CA GLY A 114 6.25 8.07 -0.49
C GLY A 114 5.06 7.65 -1.35
N ALA A 115 3.84 7.67 -0.81
CA ALA A 115 2.64 7.39 -1.58
C ALA A 115 2.40 8.46 -2.67
N PHE A 116 2.60 9.74 -2.35
CA PHE A 116 2.56 10.83 -3.33
C PHE A 116 3.57 10.61 -4.45
N ASN A 117 4.84 10.34 -4.13
CA ASN A 117 5.88 10.10 -5.12
C ASN A 117 5.51 8.95 -6.08
N CYS A 118 5.03 7.82 -5.53
CA CYS A 118 4.60 6.68 -6.34
C CYS A 118 3.41 7.04 -7.26
N MET A 119 2.44 7.80 -6.78
CA MET A 119 1.33 8.26 -7.60
C MET A 119 1.78 9.27 -8.65
N HIS A 120 2.63 10.23 -8.28
CA HIS A 120 3.13 11.27 -9.17
C HIS A 120 3.83 10.68 -10.40
N TYR A 121 4.68 9.68 -10.22
CA TYR A 121 5.39 9.03 -11.32
C TYR A 121 4.62 7.85 -11.96
N GLY A 122 3.66 7.26 -11.24
CA GLY A 122 2.88 6.13 -11.74
C GLY A 122 1.67 6.53 -12.61
N LEU A 123 0.96 7.61 -12.27
CA LEU A 123 -0.20 8.10 -13.00
C LEU A 123 0.09 8.42 -14.49
N PRO A 124 1.26 8.97 -14.86
CA PRO A 124 1.62 9.15 -16.27
C PRO A 124 1.63 7.87 -17.10
N LEU A 125 1.84 6.69 -16.50
CA LEU A 125 1.78 5.40 -17.19
C LEU A 125 0.34 4.86 -17.36
N MET A 126 -0.63 5.50 -16.72
CA MET A 126 -2.06 5.15 -16.80
C MET A 126 -2.85 6.12 -17.71
N ARG A 127 -2.56 7.42 -17.61
CA ARG A 127 -3.31 8.49 -18.30
C ARG A 127 -3.47 8.31 -19.81
N PRO A 128 -2.44 7.91 -20.59
CA PRO A 128 -2.58 7.73 -22.05
C PRO A 128 -3.61 6.68 -22.43
N HIS A 129 -3.88 5.73 -21.54
CA HIS A 129 -4.79 4.61 -21.77
C HIS A 129 -6.20 4.87 -21.24
N LYS A 130 -6.44 6.00 -20.57
CA LYS A 130 -7.72 6.37 -19.97
C LYS A 130 -8.28 5.27 -19.04
N THR A 131 -7.40 4.56 -18.37
CA THR A 131 -7.77 3.48 -17.44
C THR A 131 -6.64 3.23 -16.45
N GLY A 132 -7.01 2.95 -15.20
CA GLY A 132 -6.07 2.62 -14.15
C GLY A 132 -6.78 2.51 -12.79
N LEU A 133 -6.10 1.87 -11.86
CA LEU A 133 -6.50 1.81 -10.46
C LEU A 133 -5.29 2.03 -9.56
N VAL A 134 -5.40 2.98 -8.66
CA VAL A 134 -4.46 3.13 -7.55
C VAL A 134 -5.14 2.64 -6.26
N ILE A 135 -4.45 1.81 -5.49
CA ILE A 135 -4.92 1.38 -4.16
C ILE A 135 -3.89 1.84 -3.12
N ASN A 136 -4.32 2.71 -2.22
CA ASN A 136 -3.53 3.17 -1.09
C ASN A 136 -3.90 2.35 0.16
N ILE A 137 -2.94 1.63 0.73
CA ILE A 137 -3.14 0.92 2.00
C ILE A 137 -2.82 1.89 3.15
N SER A 138 -3.88 2.53 3.64
CA SER A 138 -3.83 3.44 4.78
C SER A 138 -3.93 2.67 6.11
N SER A 139 -4.82 3.06 6.99
CA SER A 139 -5.14 2.44 8.28
C SER A 139 -6.44 3.04 8.81
N THR A 140 -7.13 2.38 9.74
CA THR A 140 -8.16 3.03 10.56
C THR A 140 -7.63 4.29 11.27
N SER A 141 -6.31 4.34 11.53
CA SER A 141 -5.60 5.54 12.01
C SER A 141 -5.64 6.74 11.05
N GLY A 142 -5.99 6.54 9.78
CA GLY A 142 -6.22 7.60 8.79
C GLY A 142 -7.67 8.10 8.76
N LYS A 143 -8.55 7.51 9.58
CA LYS A 143 -9.95 7.92 9.77
C LYS A 143 -10.22 8.43 11.18
N ARG A 144 -9.58 7.82 12.16
CA ARG A 144 -9.68 8.14 13.59
C ARG A 144 -8.30 8.08 14.22
N ALA A 145 -7.79 9.21 14.67
CA ALA A 145 -6.54 9.25 15.41
C ALA A 145 -6.72 8.54 16.76
N ALA A 146 -5.83 7.59 17.03
CA ALA A 146 -5.84 6.82 18.26
C ALA A 146 -4.45 6.74 18.89
N PRO A 147 -4.35 6.66 20.23
CA PRO A 147 -3.07 6.57 20.92
C PRO A 147 -2.19 5.40 20.44
N LEU A 148 -2.81 4.27 20.08
CA LEU A 148 -2.11 3.10 19.54
C LEU A 148 -1.34 3.38 18.24
N GLY A 149 -1.86 4.27 17.38
CA GLY A 149 -1.15 4.71 16.18
C GLY A 149 0.03 5.63 16.50
N GLY A 150 -0.15 6.52 17.46
CA GLY A 150 0.78 7.59 17.77
C GLY A 150 0.64 8.79 16.84
N VAL A 151 1.16 9.94 17.24
CA VAL A 151 0.87 11.23 16.58
C VAL A 151 1.38 11.27 15.13
N GLY A 152 2.61 10.83 14.88
CA GLY A 152 3.20 10.88 13.55
C GLY A 152 2.58 9.89 12.57
N TYR A 153 2.31 8.66 13.02
CA TYR A 153 1.63 7.66 12.19
C TYR A 153 0.20 8.09 11.84
N ASN A 154 -0.59 8.53 12.83
CA ASN A 154 -1.93 9.04 12.57
C ASN A 154 -1.90 10.15 11.54
N ALA A 155 -1.05 11.18 11.73
CA ALA A 155 -0.92 12.29 10.78
C ALA A 155 -0.57 11.80 9.37
N SER A 156 0.40 10.89 9.24
CA SER A 156 0.82 10.35 7.94
C SER A 156 -0.28 9.56 7.23
N LYS A 157 -1.12 8.82 7.98
CA LYS A 157 -2.23 8.04 7.42
C LYS A 157 -3.44 8.89 7.07
N PHE A 158 -3.69 9.99 7.80
CA PHE A 158 -4.65 11.03 7.39
C PHE A 158 -4.19 11.74 6.11
N ALA A 159 -2.90 12.08 6.01
CA ALA A 159 -2.34 12.67 4.79
C ALA A 159 -2.52 11.75 3.58
N MET A 160 -2.27 10.43 3.73
CA MET A 160 -2.51 9.45 2.66
C MET A 160 -4.00 9.37 2.28
N ALA A 161 -4.93 9.47 3.24
CA ALA A 161 -6.36 9.48 2.96
C ALA A 161 -6.76 10.70 2.12
N ALA A 162 -6.34 11.90 2.54
CA ALA A 162 -6.59 13.15 1.81
C ALA A 162 -5.99 13.12 0.40
N LEU A 163 -4.75 12.62 0.26
CA LEU A 163 -4.10 12.42 -1.04
C LEU A 163 -4.95 11.51 -1.95
N GLY A 164 -5.44 10.40 -1.41
CA GLY A 164 -6.28 9.46 -2.18
C GLY A 164 -7.56 10.11 -2.69
N THR A 165 -8.26 10.86 -1.85
CA THR A 165 -9.50 11.55 -2.22
C THR A 165 -9.24 12.63 -3.28
N SER A 166 -8.23 13.49 -3.07
CA SER A 166 -7.91 14.57 -4.02
C SER A 166 -7.50 14.01 -5.38
N ALA A 167 -6.59 13.05 -5.40
CA ALA A 167 -6.13 12.44 -6.65
C ALA A 167 -7.26 11.70 -7.40
N ASN A 168 -8.23 11.14 -6.67
CA ASN A 168 -9.38 10.51 -7.30
C ASN A 168 -10.23 11.51 -8.10
N GLU A 169 -10.46 12.70 -7.55
CA GLU A 169 -11.19 13.75 -8.26
C GLU A 169 -10.39 14.27 -9.46
N ASP A 170 -9.09 14.52 -9.28
CA ASP A 170 -8.21 15.02 -10.36
C ASP A 170 -8.11 14.03 -11.53
N GLU A 171 -8.13 12.73 -11.27
CA GLU A 171 -7.92 11.69 -12.28
C GLU A 171 -9.22 11.12 -12.88
N ARG A 172 -10.36 11.59 -12.45
CA ARG A 172 -11.67 11.10 -12.91
C ARG A 172 -11.84 11.19 -14.43
N GLU A 173 -11.46 12.29 -15.03
CA GLU A 173 -11.52 12.49 -16.48
C GLU A 173 -10.49 11.66 -17.26
N ASN A 174 -9.46 11.18 -16.55
CA ASN A 174 -8.48 10.25 -17.09
C ASN A 174 -8.92 8.77 -16.96
N GLY A 175 -10.12 8.52 -16.43
CA GLY A 175 -10.64 7.16 -16.23
C GLY A 175 -9.86 6.36 -15.19
N ILE A 176 -9.08 7.02 -14.32
CA ILE A 176 -8.29 6.39 -13.28
C ILE A 176 -9.03 6.50 -11.96
N ARG A 177 -9.17 5.39 -11.25
CA ARG A 177 -9.80 5.32 -9.93
C ARG A 177 -8.73 5.27 -8.85
N VAL A 178 -8.96 5.95 -7.74
CA VAL A 178 -8.09 5.87 -6.57
C VAL A 178 -8.91 5.37 -5.39
N THR A 179 -8.54 4.21 -4.85
CA THR A 179 -9.17 3.60 -3.67
C THR A 179 -8.25 3.69 -2.48
N THR A 180 -8.74 4.16 -1.34
CA THR A 180 -8.01 4.08 -0.08
C THR A 180 -8.64 3.02 0.82
N ILE A 181 -7.87 1.98 1.14
CA ILE A 181 -8.25 0.94 2.09
C ILE A 181 -7.72 1.32 3.48
N PHE A 182 -8.58 1.20 4.50
CA PHE A 182 -8.28 1.51 5.89
C PHE A 182 -8.34 0.23 6.74
N PRO A 183 -7.27 -0.57 6.77
CA PRO A 183 -7.21 -1.73 7.64
C PRO A 183 -7.20 -1.34 9.12
N GLY A 184 -7.87 -2.14 9.94
CA GLY A 184 -7.68 -2.16 11.38
C GLY A 184 -6.39 -2.88 11.76
N GLU A 185 -6.44 -3.65 12.87
CA GLU A 185 -5.28 -4.44 13.29
C GLU A 185 -5.09 -5.65 12.38
N VAL A 186 -3.95 -5.72 11.72
CA VAL A 186 -3.55 -6.84 10.84
C VAL A 186 -2.30 -7.50 11.43
N ASP A 187 -2.32 -8.83 11.51
CA ASP A 187 -1.19 -9.62 11.97
C ASP A 187 -0.06 -9.62 10.92
N THR A 188 0.86 -8.69 11.07
CA THR A 188 1.98 -8.44 10.15
C THR A 188 3.24 -8.04 10.92
N PRO A 189 4.43 -8.07 10.30
CA PRO A 189 5.68 -7.70 10.96
C PRO A 189 5.72 -6.30 11.59
N ILE A 190 4.88 -5.36 11.15
CA ILE A 190 4.82 -4.00 11.72
C ILE A 190 4.39 -4.00 13.21
N LEU A 191 3.76 -5.08 13.68
CA LEU A 191 3.38 -5.21 15.09
C LEU A 191 4.59 -5.27 16.03
N GLN A 192 5.78 -5.61 15.53
CA GLN A 192 7.03 -5.61 16.30
C GLN A 192 7.46 -4.19 16.70
N GLU A 193 6.98 -3.18 15.97
CA GLU A 193 7.23 -1.76 16.27
C GLU A 193 6.28 -1.21 17.35
N ARG A 194 5.39 -2.02 17.93
CA ARG A 194 4.53 -1.58 19.02
C ARG A 194 5.33 -1.42 20.32
N PRO A 195 5.03 -0.39 21.14
CA PRO A 195 5.62 -0.27 22.48
C PRO A 195 5.44 -1.54 23.32
N VAL A 196 4.28 -2.17 23.20
CA VAL A 196 3.99 -3.51 23.75
C VAL A 196 3.47 -4.38 22.61
N PRO A 197 4.26 -5.37 22.16
CA PRO A 197 3.79 -6.34 21.16
C PRO A 197 2.54 -7.09 21.63
N PRO A 198 1.57 -7.34 20.74
CA PRO A 198 0.35 -8.08 21.13
C PRO A 198 0.66 -9.53 21.45
N SER A 199 -0.10 -10.11 22.39
CA SER A 199 -0.02 -11.52 22.74
C SER A 199 -0.43 -12.43 21.56
N ALA A 200 -0.12 -13.73 21.65
CA ALA A 200 -0.52 -14.70 20.63
C ALA A 200 -2.05 -14.79 20.51
N GLU A 201 -2.78 -14.75 21.63
CA GLU A 201 -4.23 -14.76 21.67
C GLU A 201 -4.81 -13.52 20.96
N ARG A 202 -4.24 -12.33 21.22
CA ARG A 202 -4.67 -11.11 20.53
C ARG A 202 -4.40 -11.17 19.04
N ARG A 203 -3.24 -11.70 18.62
CA ARG A 203 -2.89 -11.86 17.20
C ARG A 203 -3.82 -12.85 16.48
N ALA A 204 -4.36 -13.84 17.19
CA ALA A 204 -5.30 -14.81 16.63
C ALA A 204 -6.64 -14.16 16.21
N THR A 205 -7.05 -13.07 16.86
CA THR A 205 -8.30 -12.32 16.54
C THR A 205 -8.09 -11.17 15.57
N MET A 206 -6.85 -10.86 15.18
CA MET A 206 -6.55 -9.83 14.18
C MET A 206 -6.86 -10.32 12.76
N LEU A 207 -7.06 -9.35 11.84
CA LEU A 207 -7.05 -9.65 10.42
C LEU A 207 -5.72 -10.29 10.03
N LYS A 208 -5.76 -11.13 9.01
CA LYS A 208 -4.56 -11.66 8.35
C LYS A 208 -4.22 -10.82 7.11
N ALA A 209 -2.97 -10.89 6.67
CA ALA A 209 -2.56 -10.22 5.44
C ALA A 209 -3.36 -10.70 4.22
N SER A 210 -3.80 -11.96 4.21
CA SER A 210 -4.70 -12.54 3.20
C SER A 210 -6.04 -11.81 3.12
N ASP A 211 -6.63 -11.38 4.25
CA ASP A 211 -7.93 -10.69 4.24
C ASP A 211 -7.82 -9.35 3.50
N ILE A 212 -6.65 -8.68 3.63
CA ILE A 212 -6.38 -7.44 2.91
C ILE A 212 -6.10 -7.72 1.42
N ALA A 213 -5.44 -8.82 1.10
CA ALA A 213 -5.26 -9.23 -0.29
C ALA A 213 -6.62 -9.51 -0.95
N ASP A 214 -7.48 -10.29 -0.34
CA ASP A 214 -8.79 -10.68 -0.88
C ASP A 214 -9.67 -9.45 -1.16
N ILE A 215 -9.74 -8.50 -0.23
CA ILE A 215 -10.53 -7.29 -0.46
C ILE A 215 -9.89 -6.37 -1.51
N THR A 216 -8.55 -6.32 -1.58
CA THR A 216 -7.82 -5.58 -2.62
C THR A 216 -8.12 -6.16 -4.01
N LEU A 217 -8.09 -7.48 -4.15
CA LEU A 217 -8.44 -8.16 -5.40
C LEU A 217 -9.92 -7.97 -5.76
N ALA A 218 -10.81 -8.02 -4.78
CA ALA A 218 -12.24 -7.78 -5.01
C ALA A 218 -12.48 -6.37 -5.58
N VAL A 219 -11.86 -5.34 -5.01
CA VAL A 219 -11.92 -3.96 -5.53
C VAL A 219 -11.33 -3.87 -6.94
N ALA A 220 -10.18 -4.50 -7.17
CA ALA A 220 -9.50 -4.46 -8.47
C ALA A 220 -10.28 -5.19 -9.58
N LYS A 221 -11.09 -6.19 -9.23
CA LYS A 221 -11.98 -6.92 -10.18
C LYS A 221 -13.23 -6.13 -10.58
N LEU A 222 -13.56 -5.04 -9.90
CA LEU A 222 -14.73 -4.25 -10.26
C LEU A 222 -14.62 -3.67 -11.68
N PRO A 223 -15.73 -3.62 -12.42
CA PRO A 223 -15.73 -3.01 -13.75
C PRO A 223 -15.40 -1.51 -13.67
N PRO A 224 -14.85 -0.90 -14.75
CA PRO A 224 -14.43 0.51 -14.74
C PRO A 224 -15.51 1.50 -14.30
N ARG A 225 -16.78 1.20 -14.52
CA ARG A 225 -17.91 2.02 -14.10
C ARG A 225 -18.21 1.98 -12.60
N ALA A 226 -17.64 1.02 -11.87
CA ALA A 226 -17.84 0.87 -10.44
C ALA A 226 -16.57 1.29 -9.69
N HIS A 227 -16.73 2.16 -8.70
CA HIS A 227 -15.64 2.68 -7.91
C HIS A 227 -15.96 2.56 -6.41
N VAL A 228 -14.98 2.15 -5.65
CA VAL A 228 -14.97 2.16 -4.19
C VAL A 228 -13.91 3.17 -3.76
N PRO A 229 -14.25 4.44 -3.49
CA PRO A 229 -13.25 5.46 -3.15
C PRO A 229 -12.57 5.17 -1.81
N GLU A 230 -13.32 4.62 -0.85
CA GLU A 230 -12.83 4.29 0.48
C GLU A 230 -13.42 2.99 0.98
N LEU A 231 -12.61 2.21 1.70
CA LEU A 231 -13.03 0.95 2.29
C LEU A 231 -12.39 0.76 3.66
N VAL A 232 -13.19 0.52 4.68
CA VAL A 232 -12.73 0.17 6.03
C VAL A 232 -12.94 -1.31 6.27
N ILE A 233 -11.89 -2.00 6.70
CA ILE A 233 -11.92 -3.40 7.12
C ILE A 233 -11.19 -3.54 8.46
N LYS A 234 -11.80 -4.17 9.45
CA LYS A 234 -11.24 -4.32 10.80
C LYS A 234 -11.60 -5.66 11.40
N PRO A 235 -10.84 -6.15 12.39
CA PRO A 235 -11.28 -7.28 13.21
C PRO A 235 -12.66 -7.03 13.82
N MET A 236 -13.46 -8.09 13.97
CA MET A 236 -14.78 -7.99 14.60
C MET A 236 -14.71 -7.37 16.00
N GLU A 237 -13.71 -7.75 16.77
CA GLU A 237 -13.50 -7.31 18.15
C GLU A 237 -12.91 -5.90 18.30
N GLN A 238 -12.37 -5.33 17.21
CA GLN A 238 -11.82 -3.97 17.26
C GLN A 238 -12.94 -2.96 17.21
N SER A 239 -13.05 -2.09 18.23
CA SER A 239 -13.94 -0.93 18.15
C SER A 239 -13.51 0.00 17.02
N PHE A 240 -14.48 0.60 16.35
CA PHE A 240 -14.26 1.67 15.37
C PHE A 240 -14.92 2.92 15.91
N ILE A 241 -14.17 3.63 16.73
CA ILE A 241 -14.62 4.84 17.42
C ILE A 241 -14.21 6.07 16.64
#